data_76fc3fdf0af6040183d63794fc65bbab
#
_entry.id   76fc3fdf0af6040183d63794fc65bbab
#
_cell.length_a   1.000
_cell.length_b   1.000
_cell.length_c   1.000
_cell.angle_alpha   90.00
_cell.angle_beta   90.00
_cell.angle_gamma   90.00
#
_symmetry.space_group_name_H-M   'P 1'
#
loop_
_entity.id
_entity.type
_entity.pdbx_description
1 polymer ?
#
loop_
_entity_poly.entity_id
_entity_poly.type
_entity_poly.pdbx_seq_one_letter_code
_entity_poly.pdbx_strand_id
1 'polypeptide(L)'
;MARLKSEDKRNSILSAATQVFAERGLGAPTAAITTAAGVAEGTLFTYFKTKDELVNALYREIKLELADAMMSSFPRKTSVRHRLLHVWTKYVEWGIANPTQHRALKQIEVWGGLTQESKMAGTAPFIEIETMAQDAVAQRLIKDLPLPFIAATMSALAETAIGFARQDPGRAEEYRVSGFEMLWAGIVRK
;
A
#
# COMPACT_ATOMS: atom_id res chain seq x y z
N MET A 1 12.16 -23.49 18.83
CA MET A 1 12.50 -23.97 17.46
C MET A 1 11.27 -24.28 16.58
N ALA A 2 10.24 -25.00 17.03
CA ALA A 2 9.06 -25.32 16.19
C ALA A 2 8.27 -24.07 15.76
N ARG A 3 8.07 -23.09 16.62
CA ARG A 3 7.33 -21.84 16.34
C ARG A 3 8.05 -20.98 15.30
N LEU A 4 9.37 -20.81 15.37
CA LEU A 4 10.19 -20.09 14.37
C LEU A 4 10.07 -20.74 12.99
N LYS A 5 10.19 -22.07 12.87
CA LYS A 5 9.99 -22.77 11.60
C LYS A 5 8.59 -22.63 11.01
N SER A 6 7.58 -22.42 11.87
CA SER A 6 6.19 -22.18 11.43
C SER A 6 6.02 -20.77 10.88
N GLU A 7 6.59 -19.76 11.53
CA GLU A 7 6.57 -18.37 11.07
C GLU A 7 7.36 -18.21 9.75
N ASP A 8 8.53 -18.85 9.64
CA ASP A 8 9.34 -18.86 8.40
C ASP A 8 8.54 -19.40 7.20
N LYS A 9 7.80 -20.51 7.39
CA LYS A 9 6.97 -21.09 6.32
C LYS A 9 5.81 -20.21 5.95
N ARG A 10 5.13 -19.62 6.93
CA ARG A 10 4.06 -18.66 6.67
C ARG A 10 4.56 -17.48 5.83
N ASN A 11 5.69 -16.92 6.21
CA ASN A 11 6.31 -15.80 5.51
C ASN A 11 6.78 -16.19 4.11
N SER A 12 7.32 -17.39 3.92
CA SER A 12 7.67 -17.91 2.59
C SER A 12 6.44 -18.02 1.68
N ILE A 13 5.29 -18.48 2.20
CA ILE A 13 4.04 -18.55 1.44
C ILE A 13 3.55 -17.15 1.08
N LEU A 14 3.58 -16.17 1.99
CA LEU A 14 3.16 -14.78 1.72
C LEU A 14 4.07 -14.11 0.69
N SER A 15 5.38 -14.30 0.79
CA SER A 15 6.35 -13.78 -0.19
C SER A 15 6.12 -14.37 -1.58
N ALA A 16 5.93 -15.69 -1.68
CA ALA A 16 5.61 -16.36 -2.94
C ALA A 16 4.26 -15.89 -3.51
N ALA A 17 3.23 -15.72 -2.66
CA ALA A 17 1.94 -15.21 -3.06
C ALA A 17 2.04 -13.78 -3.61
N THR A 18 2.86 -12.91 -2.98
CA THR A 18 3.12 -11.55 -3.45
C THR A 18 3.67 -11.57 -4.87
N GLN A 19 4.67 -12.39 -5.12
CA GLN A 19 5.28 -12.51 -6.45
C GLN A 19 4.29 -13.06 -7.48
N VAL A 20 3.63 -14.17 -7.17
CA VAL A 20 2.68 -14.83 -8.09
C VAL A 20 1.51 -13.91 -8.42
N PHE A 21 0.94 -13.22 -7.44
CA PHE A 21 -0.15 -12.28 -7.69
C PHE A 21 0.31 -11.05 -8.45
N ALA A 22 1.48 -10.50 -8.16
CA ALA A 22 2.03 -9.38 -8.93
C ALA A 22 2.25 -9.71 -10.42
N GLU A 23 2.64 -10.95 -10.73
CA GLU A 23 2.96 -11.39 -12.10
C GLU A 23 1.75 -11.91 -12.87
N ARG A 24 0.89 -12.70 -12.19
CA ARG A 24 -0.19 -13.49 -12.85
C ARG A 24 -1.60 -13.09 -12.45
N GLY A 25 -1.72 -12.13 -11.53
CA GLY A 25 -3.01 -11.71 -10.99
C GLY A 25 -3.57 -12.64 -9.91
N LEU A 26 -4.62 -12.16 -9.24
CA LEU A 26 -5.29 -12.91 -8.17
C LEU A 26 -6.00 -14.17 -8.68
N GLY A 27 -6.19 -14.34 -9.99
CA GLY A 27 -6.71 -15.56 -10.60
C GLY A 27 -5.74 -16.73 -10.56
N ALA A 28 -4.44 -16.53 -10.30
CA ALA A 28 -3.43 -17.59 -10.29
C ALA A 28 -3.81 -18.74 -9.33
N PRO A 29 -3.57 -20.01 -9.71
CA PRO A 29 -3.87 -21.15 -8.84
C PRO A 29 -2.95 -21.21 -7.63
N THR A 30 -3.41 -21.77 -6.50
CA THR A 30 -2.61 -21.96 -5.29
C THR A 30 -1.39 -22.85 -5.51
N ALA A 31 -1.47 -23.79 -6.45
CA ALA A 31 -0.34 -24.62 -6.86
C ALA A 31 0.87 -23.80 -7.36
N ALA A 32 0.64 -22.66 -8.03
CA ALA A 32 1.72 -21.77 -8.44
C ALA A 32 2.42 -21.13 -7.21
N ILE A 33 1.66 -20.79 -6.19
CA ILE A 33 2.17 -20.20 -4.94
C ILE A 33 2.98 -21.25 -4.17
N THR A 34 2.45 -22.47 -4.01
CA THR A 34 3.14 -23.53 -3.28
C THR A 34 4.42 -23.98 -3.96
N THR A 35 4.43 -24.03 -5.30
CA THR A 35 5.63 -24.28 -6.09
C THR A 35 6.67 -23.17 -5.85
N ALA A 36 6.28 -21.92 -5.93
CA ALA A 36 7.19 -20.77 -5.70
C ALA A 36 7.71 -20.72 -4.26
N ALA A 37 6.88 -21.10 -3.27
CA ALA A 37 7.26 -21.16 -1.86
C ALA A 37 8.11 -22.40 -1.49
N GLY A 38 8.23 -23.39 -2.36
CA GLY A 38 8.90 -24.66 -2.07
C GLY A 38 8.20 -25.49 -1.00
N VAL A 39 6.85 -25.43 -0.92
CA VAL A 39 6.06 -26.19 0.06
C VAL A 39 5.00 -27.08 -0.62
N ALA A 40 4.57 -28.14 0.08
CA ALA A 40 3.46 -28.95 -0.38
C ALA A 40 2.14 -28.15 -0.29
N GLU A 41 1.19 -28.45 -1.16
CA GLU A 41 -0.12 -27.76 -1.21
C GLU A 41 -0.89 -27.83 0.12
N GLY A 42 -0.90 -29.01 0.78
CA GLY A 42 -1.48 -29.17 2.11
C GLY A 42 -0.84 -28.25 3.18
N THR A 43 0.44 -27.87 3.00
CA THR A 43 1.11 -26.94 3.91
C THR A 43 0.51 -25.54 3.81
N LEU A 44 0.20 -25.05 2.61
CA LEU A 44 -0.46 -23.75 2.42
C LEU A 44 -1.79 -23.70 3.20
N PHE A 45 -2.62 -24.75 3.04
CA PHE A 45 -3.93 -24.83 3.68
C PHE A 45 -3.88 -25.08 5.20
N THR A 46 -2.71 -25.43 5.74
CA THR A 46 -2.47 -25.45 7.19
C THR A 46 -2.39 -24.02 7.75
N TYR A 47 -1.86 -23.05 6.97
CA TYR A 47 -1.71 -21.64 7.40
C TYR A 47 -2.88 -20.75 6.97
N PHE A 48 -3.47 -21.03 5.82
CA PHE A 48 -4.54 -20.24 5.21
C PHE A 48 -5.60 -21.21 4.69
N LYS A 49 -6.75 -21.28 5.36
CA LYS A 49 -7.82 -22.26 5.05
C LYS A 49 -8.35 -22.11 3.63
N THR A 50 -8.30 -20.90 3.08
CA THR A 50 -8.74 -20.59 1.73
C THR A 50 -7.75 -19.64 1.06
N LYS A 51 -7.84 -19.54 -0.27
CA LYS A 51 -7.10 -18.55 -1.04
C LYS A 51 -7.50 -17.12 -0.66
N ASP A 52 -8.76 -16.89 -0.36
CA ASP A 52 -9.26 -15.58 0.06
C ASP A 52 -8.68 -15.17 1.42
N GLU A 53 -8.52 -16.12 2.34
CA GLU A 53 -7.82 -15.85 3.62
C GLU A 53 -6.35 -15.46 3.38
N LEU A 54 -5.66 -16.13 2.45
CA LEU A 54 -4.30 -15.79 2.05
C LEU A 54 -4.23 -14.38 1.46
N VAL A 55 -5.14 -14.01 0.55
CA VAL A 55 -5.18 -12.66 -0.06
C VAL A 55 -5.44 -11.60 1.00
N ASN A 56 -6.37 -11.83 1.92
CA ASN A 56 -6.67 -10.93 3.03
C ASN A 56 -5.49 -10.78 4.00
N ALA A 57 -4.77 -11.87 4.30
CA ALA A 57 -3.57 -11.82 5.11
C ALA A 57 -2.44 -11.04 4.42
N LEU A 58 -2.24 -11.28 3.12
CA LEU A 58 -1.26 -10.56 2.32
C LEU A 58 -1.56 -9.06 2.26
N TYR A 59 -2.82 -8.68 2.08
CA TYR A 59 -3.23 -7.29 2.12
C TYR A 59 -2.79 -6.61 3.43
N ARG A 60 -3.09 -7.23 4.57
CA ARG A 60 -2.71 -6.68 5.88
C ARG A 60 -1.21 -6.54 6.04
N GLU A 61 -0.44 -7.53 5.60
CA GLU A 61 1.04 -7.51 5.66
C GLU A 61 1.61 -6.34 4.84
N ILE A 62 1.22 -6.22 3.57
CA ILE A 62 1.70 -5.14 2.70
C ILE A 62 1.26 -3.76 3.23
N LYS A 63 0.04 -3.65 3.78
CA LYS A 63 -0.44 -2.38 4.37
C LYS A 63 0.35 -1.99 5.63
N LEU A 64 0.80 -2.96 6.43
CA LEU A 64 1.66 -2.69 7.59
C LEU A 64 3.05 -2.23 7.14
N GLU A 65 3.68 -2.90 6.17
CA GLU A 65 4.97 -2.47 5.61
C GLU A 65 4.89 -1.04 5.04
N LEU A 66 3.83 -0.75 4.29
CA LEU A 66 3.58 0.58 3.75
C LEU A 66 3.39 1.61 4.87
N ALA A 67 2.66 1.26 5.93
CA ALA A 67 2.43 2.13 7.06
C ALA A 67 3.74 2.45 7.79
N ASP A 68 4.59 1.46 8.03
CA ASP A 68 5.91 1.66 8.62
C ASP A 68 6.76 2.62 7.79
N ALA A 69 6.74 2.48 6.47
CA ALA A 69 7.45 3.39 5.57
C ALA A 69 6.90 4.83 5.63
N MET A 70 5.58 4.99 5.65
CA MET A 70 4.93 6.31 5.60
C MET A 70 4.93 7.02 6.95
N MET A 71 4.75 6.28 8.05
CA MET A 71 4.61 6.85 9.40
C MET A 71 5.95 6.98 10.12
N SER A 72 7.01 6.30 9.64
CA SER A 72 8.36 6.50 10.13
C SER A 72 8.77 7.97 9.97
N SER A 73 9.17 8.61 11.05
CA SER A 73 9.57 10.03 11.06
C SER A 73 8.49 11.01 10.58
N PHE A 74 7.20 10.65 10.71
CA PHE A 74 6.10 11.53 10.34
C PHE A 74 6.19 12.88 11.07
N PRO A 75 6.22 14.02 10.35
CA PRO A 75 6.57 15.33 10.93
C PRO A 75 5.36 16.02 11.60
N ARG A 76 4.90 15.50 12.74
CA ARG A 76 3.67 15.89 13.45
C ARG A 76 3.54 17.38 13.76
N LYS A 77 4.66 18.06 13.97
CA LYS A 77 4.69 19.47 14.42
C LYS A 77 4.90 20.46 13.26
N THR A 78 4.56 20.08 12.03
CA THR A 78 4.75 20.94 10.85
C THR A 78 3.43 21.30 10.19
N SER A 79 3.47 22.13 9.14
CA SER A 79 2.28 22.51 8.37
C SER A 79 1.60 21.30 7.71
N VAL A 80 0.31 21.42 7.43
CA VAL A 80 -0.46 20.38 6.68
C VAL A 80 0.21 20.04 5.34
N ARG A 81 0.69 21.06 4.60
CA ARG A 81 1.41 20.86 3.35
C ARG A 81 2.66 20.00 3.54
N HIS A 82 3.44 20.27 4.57
CA HIS A 82 4.67 19.52 4.84
C HIS A 82 4.39 18.06 5.27
N ARG A 83 3.36 17.86 6.10
CA ARG A 83 2.91 16.51 6.49
C ARG A 83 2.39 15.73 5.30
N LEU A 84 1.61 16.35 4.43
CA LEU A 84 1.10 15.71 3.22
C LEU A 84 2.23 15.40 2.21
N LEU A 85 3.20 16.32 2.07
CA LEU A 85 4.40 16.09 1.26
C LEU A 85 5.21 14.88 1.78
N HIS A 86 5.34 14.73 3.09
CA HIS A 86 5.99 13.57 3.68
C HIS A 86 5.25 12.27 3.32
N VAL A 87 3.94 12.20 3.52
CA VAL A 87 3.09 11.05 3.17
C VAL A 87 3.23 10.70 1.69
N TRP A 88 3.12 11.69 0.82
CA TRP A 88 3.30 11.55 -0.62
C TRP A 88 4.68 10.99 -0.97
N THR A 89 5.73 11.62 -0.45
CA THR A 89 7.12 11.24 -0.72
C THR A 89 7.36 9.78 -0.31
N LYS A 90 6.95 9.42 0.91
CA LYS A 90 7.16 8.06 1.43
C LYS A 90 6.36 7.01 0.67
N TYR A 91 5.14 7.32 0.25
CA TYR A 91 4.36 6.41 -0.57
C TYR A 91 5.01 6.17 -1.95
N VAL A 92 5.45 7.23 -2.63
CA VAL A 92 6.11 7.14 -3.95
C VAL A 92 7.45 6.40 -3.83
N GLU A 93 8.28 6.74 -2.85
CA GLU A 93 9.56 6.06 -2.57
C GLU A 93 9.35 4.57 -2.32
N TRP A 94 8.38 4.23 -1.45
CA TRP A 94 8.05 2.83 -1.18
C TRP A 94 7.58 2.09 -2.43
N GLY A 95 6.71 2.71 -3.22
CA GLY A 95 6.20 2.13 -4.45
C GLY A 95 7.31 1.88 -5.48
N ILE A 96 8.31 2.76 -5.58
CA ILE A 96 9.47 2.58 -6.46
C ILE A 96 10.36 1.45 -5.95
N ALA A 97 10.65 1.43 -4.64
CA ALA A 97 11.54 0.46 -4.01
C ALA A 97 10.94 -0.96 -3.94
N ASN A 98 9.61 -1.09 -3.86
CA ASN A 98 8.89 -2.34 -3.66
C ASN A 98 7.91 -2.65 -4.80
N PRO A 99 8.39 -2.80 -6.07
CA PRO A 99 7.52 -2.90 -7.24
C PRO A 99 6.57 -4.10 -7.22
N THR A 100 6.98 -5.20 -6.62
CA THR A 100 6.20 -6.44 -6.54
C THR A 100 5.07 -6.30 -5.52
N GLN A 101 5.37 -5.83 -4.31
CA GLN A 101 4.37 -5.57 -3.26
C GLN A 101 3.35 -4.52 -3.71
N HIS A 102 3.85 -3.44 -4.31
CA HIS A 102 3.01 -2.37 -4.83
C HIS A 102 2.03 -2.89 -5.89
N ARG A 103 2.50 -3.69 -6.86
CA ARG A 103 1.65 -4.28 -7.89
C ARG A 103 0.63 -5.25 -7.31
N ALA A 104 1.04 -6.12 -6.39
CA ALA A 104 0.13 -7.04 -5.70
C ALA A 104 -0.94 -6.27 -4.91
N LEU A 105 -0.54 -5.25 -4.15
CA LEU A 105 -1.47 -4.40 -3.38
C LEU A 105 -2.54 -3.77 -4.28
N LYS A 106 -2.15 -3.19 -5.41
CA LYS A 106 -3.10 -2.56 -6.35
C LYS A 106 -4.14 -3.54 -6.89
N GLN A 107 -3.74 -4.79 -7.18
CA GLN A 107 -4.68 -5.82 -7.59
C GLN A 107 -5.63 -6.23 -6.45
N ILE A 108 -5.12 -6.32 -5.22
CA ILE A 108 -5.91 -6.68 -4.06
C ILE A 108 -6.92 -5.55 -3.70
N GLU A 109 -6.54 -4.29 -3.81
CA GLU A 109 -7.40 -3.15 -3.49
C GLU A 109 -8.67 -3.07 -4.37
N VAL A 110 -8.59 -3.53 -5.62
CA VAL A 110 -9.75 -3.59 -6.54
C VAL A 110 -10.51 -4.92 -6.48
N TRP A 111 -10.01 -5.89 -5.71
CA TRP A 111 -10.66 -7.19 -5.58
C TRP A 111 -11.84 -7.14 -4.60
N GLY A 112 -12.96 -7.70 -5.02
CA GLY A 112 -14.20 -7.67 -4.22
C GLY A 112 -14.24 -8.56 -2.97
N GLY A 113 -13.21 -9.41 -2.74
CA GLY A 113 -13.14 -10.36 -1.63
C GLY A 113 -12.43 -9.87 -0.37
N LEU A 114 -12.03 -8.59 -0.29
CA LEU A 114 -11.49 -8.01 0.94
C LEU A 114 -12.57 -7.93 2.03
N THR A 115 -12.31 -8.57 3.16
CA THR A 115 -13.19 -8.53 4.33
C THR A 115 -13.15 -7.14 4.99
N GLN A 116 -14.24 -6.77 5.67
CA GLN A 116 -14.30 -5.54 6.43
C GLN A 116 -13.20 -5.48 7.51
N GLU A 117 -12.94 -6.60 8.17
CA GLU A 117 -11.86 -6.74 9.15
C GLU A 117 -10.49 -6.39 8.53
N SER A 118 -10.18 -6.96 7.35
CA SER A 118 -8.92 -6.70 6.66
C SER A 118 -8.80 -5.24 6.22
N LYS A 119 -9.89 -4.65 5.71
CA LYS A 119 -9.93 -3.22 5.37
C LYS A 119 -9.64 -2.34 6.58
N MET A 120 -10.31 -2.61 7.70
CA MET A 120 -10.08 -1.86 8.95
C MET A 120 -8.65 -2.02 9.45
N ALA A 121 -8.13 -3.25 9.50
CA ALA A 121 -6.76 -3.51 9.93
C ALA A 121 -5.73 -2.83 9.01
N GLY A 122 -5.97 -2.81 7.68
CA GLY A 122 -5.09 -2.16 6.72
C GLY A 122 -5.15 -0.64 6.73
N THR A 123 -6.24 -0.02 7.23
CA THR A 123 -6.38 1.43 7.32
C THR A 123 -6.05 2.00 8.70
N ALA A 124 -6.19 1.21 9.76
CA ALA A 124 -5.93 1.65 11.15
C ALA A 124 -4.58 2.37 11.35
N PRO A 125 -3.46 1.92 10.76
CA PRO A 125 -2.17 2.60 10.92
C PRO A 125 -2.12 4.02 10.33
N PHE A 126 -3.07 4.36 9.45
CA PHE A 126 -3.12 5.67 8.76
C PHE A 126 -4.12 6.64 9.39
N ILE A 127 -4.73 6.31 10.53
CA ILE A 127 -5.74 7.14 11.20
C ILE A 127 -5.25 8.56 11.49
N GLU A 128 -3.95 8.72 11.78
CA GLU A 128 -3.35 10.03 12.03
C GLU A 128 -3.34 10.92 10.76
N ILE A 129 -3.17 10.30 9.58
CA ILE A 129 -3.25 11.01 8.29
C ILE A 129 -4.70 11.44 8.03
N GLU A 130 -5.66 10.56 8.30
CA GLU A 130 -7.09 10.87 8.17
C GLU A 130 -7.50 12.02 9.08
N THR A 131 -7.12 11.97 10.37
CA THR A 131 -7.36 13.03 11.35
C THR A 131 -6.74 14.35 10.87
N MET A 132 -5.49 14.33 10.39
CA MET A 132 -4.84 15.51 9.83
C MET A 132 -5.65 16.12 8.67
N ALA A 133 -6.19 15.29 7.79
CA ALA A 133 -6.96 15.75 6.64
C ALA A 133 -8.33 16.35 7.08
N GLN A 134 -9.00 15.72 8.06
CA GLN A 134 -10.24 16.24 8.66
C GLN A 134 -10.00 17.62 9.30
N ASP A 135 -8.95 17.75 10.08
CA ASP A 135 -8.56 19.03 10.70
C ASP A 135 -8.25 20.11 9.65
N ALA A 136 -7.57 19.74 8.56
CA ALA A 136 -7.25 20.65 7.48
C ALA A 136 -8.49 21.16 6.74
N VAL A 137 -9.51 20.33 6.55
CA VAL A 137 -10.82 20.73 6.02
C VAL A 137 -11.53 21.66 6.99
N ALA A 138 -11.61 21.29 8.28
CA ALA A 138 -12.25 22.09 9.31
C ALA A 138 -11.63 23.49 9.47
N GLN A 139 -10.30 23.57 9.37
CA GLN A 139 -9.54 24.83 9.39
C GLN A 139 -9.55 25.58 8.05
N ARG A 140 -10.23 25.07 7.05
CA ARG A 140 -10.31 25.64 5.69
C ARG A 140 -8.96 25.81 4.98
N LEU A 141 -7.98 24.97 5.31
CA LEU A 141 -6.66 24.93 4.67
C LEU A 141 -6.72 24.21 3.32
N ILE A 142 -7.58 23.21 3.23
CA ILE A 142 -7.86 22.49 1.98
C ILE A 142 -9.35 22.57 1.65
N LYS A 143 -9.69 22.22 0.41
CA LYS A 143 -11.06 22.21 -0.09
C LYS A 143 -11.91 21.20 0.68
N ASP A 144 -13.16 21.53 0.91
CA ASP A 144 -14.16 20.65 1.50
C ASP A 144 -14.66 19.64 0.44
N LEU A 145 -13.85 18.61 0.23
CA LEU A 145 -14.13 17.48 -0.65
C LEU A 145 -14.18 16.20 0.19
N PRO A 146 -14.94 15.18 -0.23
CA PRO A 146 -14.92 13.88 0.45
C PRO A 146 -13.50 13.34 0.60
N LEU A 147 -13.05 13.02 1.82
CA LEU A 147 -11.69 12.51 2.05
C LEU A 147 -11.36 11.26 1.22
N PRO A 148 -12.29 10.31 0.99
CA PRO A 148 -12.05 9.20 0.08
C PRO A 148 -11.71 9.64 -1.35
N PHE A 149 -12.32 10.74 -1.83
CA PHE A 149 -12.02 11.29 -3.16
C PHE A 149 -10.62 11.90 -3.21
N ILE A 150 -10.22 12.65 -2.17
CA ILE A 150 -8.85 13.21 -2.06
C ILE A 150 -7.82 12.07 -2.02
N ALA A 151 -8.07 11.04 -1.22
CA ALA A 151 -7.20 9.87 -1.12
C ALA A 151 -7.07 9.11 -2.46
N ALA A 152 -8.17 8.90 -3.17
CA ALA A 152 -8.18 8.27 -4.49
C ALA A 152 -7.41 9.10 -5.53
N THR A 153 -7.59 10.44 -5.52
CA THR A 153 -6.86 11.35 -6.40
C THR A 153 -5.35 11.32 -6.11
N MET A 154 -4.98 11.36 -4.83
CA MET A 154 -3.58 11.21 -4.42
C MET A 154 -3.00 9.88 -4.92
N SER A 155 -3.71 8.77 -4.73
CA SER A 155 -3.28 7.46 -5.21
C SER A 155 -3.07 7.44 -6.72
N ALA A 156 -4.01 7.98 -7.51
CA ALA A 156 -3.90 8.01 -8.97
C ALA A 156 -2.69 8.82 -9.46
N LEU A 157 -2.44 10.00 -8.87
CA LEU A 157 -1.26 10.81 -9.18
C LEU A 157 0.04 10.11 -8.76
N ALA A 158 0.06 9.44 -7.59
CA ALA A 158 1.22 8.70 -7.13
C ALA A 158 1.53 7.49 -8.04
N GLU A 159 0.50 6.76 -8.50
CA GLU A 159 0.68 5.69 -9.50
C GLU A 159 1.35 6.21 -10.77
N THR A 160 0.90 7.38 -11.24
CA THR A 160 1.50 8.02 -12.41
C THR A 160 2.98 8.36 -12.14
N ALA A 161 3.28 9.01 -11.02
CA ALA A 161 4.66 9.38 -10.67
C ALA A 161 5.56 8.14 -10.52
N ILE A 162 5.09 7.08 -9.85
CA ILE A 162 5.81 5.80 -9.70
C ILE A 162 6.06 5.14 -11.06
N GLY A 163 5.04 5.14 -11.93
CA GLY A 163 5.14 4.56 -13.27
C GLY A 163 6.22 5.22 -14.12
N PHE A 164 6.22 6.55 -14.18
CA PHE A 164 7.23 7.32 -14.91
C PHE A 164 8.61 7.23 -14.28
N ALA A 165 8.72 7.28 -12.95
CA ALA A 165 9.99 7.15 -12.24
C ALA A 165 10.66 5.79 -12.48
N ARG A 166 9.89 4.71 -12.68
CA ARG A 166 10.43 3.39 -13.03
C ARG A 166 10.91 3.30 -14.48
N GLN A 167 10.26 4.02 -15.39
CA GLN A 167 10.65 4.08 -16.81
C GLN A 167 11.87 4.96 -17.03
N ASP A 168 11.98 6.05 -16.29
CA ASP A 168 13.08 7.01 -16.34
C ASP A 168 13.59 7.34 -14.92
N PRO A 169 14.44 6.47 -14.33
CA PRO A 169 14.96 6.67 -12.99
C PRO A 169 15.77 7.97 -12.80
N GLY A 170 16.37 8.49 -13.89
CA GLY A 170 17.13 9.75 -13.86
C GLY A 170 16.26 10.98 -13.54
N ARG A 171 14.95 10.89 -13.81
CA ARG A 171 13.97 11.96 -13.54
C ARG A 171 12.98 11.62 -12.41
N ALA A 172 13.23 10.58 -11.64
CA ALA A 172 12.31 10.13 -10.58
C ALA A 172 11.94 11.25 -9.58
N GLU A 173 12.92 12.08 -9.21
CA GLU A 173 12.71 13.22 -8.31
C GLU A 173 11.78 14.27 -8.95
N GLU A 174 11.96 14.57 -10.22
CA GLU A 174 11.12 15.51 -10.96
C GLU A 174 9.65 15.06 -10.98
N TYR A 175 9.41 13.77 -11.29
CA TYR A 175 8.05 13.21 -11.28
C TYR A 175 7.42 13.24 -9.89
N ARG A 176 8.20 12.94 -8.85
CA ARG A 176 7.75 12.98 -7.47
C ARG A 176 7.35 14.39 -7.05
N VAL A 177 8.19 15.39 -7.34
CA VAL A 177 7.92 16.79 -7.00
C VAL A 177 6.74 17.33 -7.79
N SER A 178 6.74 17.15 -9.10
CA SER A 178 5.66 17.66 -9.97
C SER A 178 4.30 17.03 -9.63
N GLY A 179 4.28 15.72 -9.34
CA GLY A 179 3.05 15.04 -8.92
C GLY A 179 2.49 15.58 -7.61
N PHE A 180 3.34 15.88 -6.63
CA PHE A 180 2.91 16.52 -5.39
C PHE A 180 2.36 17.92 -5.62
N GLU A 181 3.02 18.75 -6.41
CA GLU A 181 2.54 20.12 -6.69
C GLU A 181 1.19 20.10 -7.43
N MET A 182 0.97 19.16 -8.32
CA MET A 182 -0.36 18.94 -8.95
C MET A 182 -1.42 18.58 -7.92
N LEU A 183 -1.11 17.64 -7.01
CA LEU A 183 -2.01 17.27 -5.91
C LEU A 183 -2.33 18.48 -5.03
N TRP A 184 -1.29 19.15 -4.54
CA TRP A 184 -1.43 20.27 -3.63
C TRP A 184 -2.23 21.43 -4.25
N ALA A 185 -1.90 21.82 -5.49
CA ALA A 185 -2.64 22.86 -6.22
C ALA A 185 -4.12 22.49 -6.42
N GLY A 186 -4.41 21.19 -6.58
CA GLY A 186 -5.77 20.68 -6.72
C GLY A 186 -6.61 20.77 -5.45
N ILE A 187 -6.01 20.59 -4.28
CA ILE A 187 -6.73 20.50 -3.00
C ILE A 187 -6.60 21.72 -2.11
N VAL A 188 -5.55 22.55 -2.25
CA VAL A 188 -5.38 23.74 -1.41
C VAL A 188 -6.52 24.72 -1.64
N ARG A 189 -6.99 25.34 -0.57
CA ARG A 189 -7.95 26.43 -0.64
C ARG A 189 -7.20 27.75 -0.88
N LYS A 190 -7.57 28.44 -1.94
CA LYS A 190 -7.04 29.78 -2.25
C LYS A 190 -7.73 30.84 -1.39
#